data_e26b594195b3ed4a663e088b711b7a6b
#
_entry.id   e26b594195b3ed4a663e088b711b7a6b
#
_cell.length_a   1.000
_cell.length_b   1.000
_cell.length_c   1.000
_cell.angle_alpha   90.00
_cell.angle_beta   90.00
_cell.angle_gamma   90.00
#
_symmetry.space_group_name_H-M   'P 1'
#
loop_
_entity.id
_entity.type
_entity.pdbx_description
1 polymer ?
#
loop_
_entity_poly.entity_id
_entity_poly.type
_entity_poly.pdbx_seq_one_letter_code
_entity_poly.pdbx_strand_id
1 'polypeptide(L)'
;SLGKPLIIVLQILFSFIGVLLGFVIFQLDFSVMMTGMGIIAVAGIVVKNAIILIDYIDEYLKEGKDPVQTIIDAGSTRMTPVLLTAASTILGLLPLALGVNINFITLFTELDPQIYFGGDNVAFWNPLAWTIIFGLAFATFLTLVVVPVMYKMVYVKKRAQA
;
A
#
# COMPACT_ATOMS: atom_id res chain seq x y z
N SER A 1 9.31 -22.36 -6.75
CA SER A 1 9.19 -21.60 -7.99
C SER A 1 9.72 -20.18 -7.78
N LEU A 2 10.70 -19.74 -8.56
CA LEU A 2 11.32 -18.40 -8.46
C LEU A 2 10.38 -17.26 -8.92
N GLY A 3 9.31 -17.59 -9.62
CA GLY A 3 8.39 -16.59 -10.17
C GLY A 3 7.60 -15.82 -9.10
N LYS A 4 7.22 -16.46 -8.00
CA LYS A 4 6.45 -15.81 -6.93
C LYS A 4 7.25 -14.72 -6.21
N PRO A 5 8.48 -14.99 -5.73
CA PRO A 5 9.33 -13.94 -5.18
C PRO A 5 9.59 -12.79 -6.16
N LEU A 6 9.73 -13.07 -7.45
CA LEU A 6 9.94 -12.05 -8.47
C LEU A 6 8.71 -11.10 -8.57
N ILE A 7 7.50 -11.64 -8.55
CA ILE A 7 6.27 -10.84 -8.55
C ILE A 7 6.23 -9.91 -7.33
N ILE A 8 6.60 -10.42 -6.15
CA ILE A 8 6.61 -9.65 -4.91
C ILE A 8 7.64 -8.51 -4.96
N VAL A 9 8.85 -8.81 -5.44
CA VAL A 9 9.92 -7.77 -5.58
C VAL A 9 9.51 -6.68 -6.56
N LEU A 10 8.88 -7.03 -7.67
CA LEU A 10 8.36 -6.04 -8.62
C LEU A 10 7.30 -5.13 -8.00
N GLN A 11 6.46 -5.64 -7.09
CA GLN A 11 5.49 -4.80 -6.37
C GLN A 11 6.16 -3.72 -5.51
N ILE A 12 7.29 -4.05 -4.88
CA ILE A 12 8.07 -3.07 -4.10
C ILE A 12 8.59 -1.96 -5.02
N LEU A 13 9.13 -2.33 -6.18
CA LEU A 13 9.61 -1.33 -7.16
C LEU A 13 8.49 -0.41 -7.63
N PHE A 14 7.31 -0.96 -7.92
CA PHE A 14 6.16 -0.16 -8.33
C PHE A 14 5.66 0.76 -7.20
N SER A 15 5.67 0.30 -5.95
CA SER A 15 5.30 1.15 -4.81
C SER A 15 6.26 2.34 -4.65
N PHE A 16 7.55 2.12 -4.89
CA PHE A 16 8.55 3.18 -4.89
C PHE A 16 8.30 4.23 -5.98
N ILE A 17 7.93 3.78 -7.18
CA ILE A 17 7.52 4.69 -8.26
C ILE A 17 6.31 5.53 -7.84
N GLY A 18 5.33 4.92 -7.18
CA GLY A 18 4.16 5.63 -6.65
C GLY A 18 4.50 6.73 -5.65
N VAL A 19 5.45 6.45 -4.74
CA VAL A 19 5.97 7.46 -3.80
C VAL A 19 6.58 8.64 -4.54
N LEU A 20 7.51 8.36 -5.47
CA LEU A 20 8.19 9.41 -6.23
C LEU A 20 7.21 10.25 -7.06
N LEU A 21 6.26 9.61 -7.73
CA LEU A 21 5.22 10.32 -8.49
C LEU A 21 4.38 11.23 -7.59
N GLY A 22 3.98 10.77 -6.41
CA GLY A 22 3.23 11.59 -5.46
C GLY A 22 4.01 12.84 -5.04
N PHE A 23 5.28 12.68 -4.67
CA PHE A 23 6.13 13.80 -4.28
C PHE A 23 6.35 14.81 -5.42
N VAL A 24 6.53 14.34 -6.64
CA VAL A 24 6.71 15.20 -7.83
C VAL A 24 5.42 15.96 -8.16
N ILE A 25 4.27 15.27 -8.17
CA ILE A 25 2.98 15.89 -8.54
C ILE A 25 2.56 16.95 -7.52
N PHE A 26 2.74 16.69 -6.23
CA PHE A 26 2.33 17.58 -5.16
C PHE A 26 3.46 18.53 -4.70
N GLN A 27 4.64 18.44 -5.32
CA GLN A 27 5.81 19.30 -5.02
C GLN A 27 6.15 19.32 -3.52
N LEU A 28 6.14 18.14 -2.90
CA LEU A 28 6.41 17.98 -1.47
C LEU A 28 7.91 17.87 -1.19
N ASP A 29 8.31 18.34 -0.02
CA ASP A 29 9.69 18.25 0.44
C ASP A 29 10.10 16.80 0.71
N PHE A 30 11.25 16.41 0.16
CA PHE A 30 11.79 15.08 0.31
C PHE A 30 12.77 15.02 1.50
N SER A 31 12.44 14.23 2.51
CA SER A 31 13.32 13.95 3.64
C SER A 31 13.93 12.56 3.49
N VAL A 32 15.25 12.48 3.34
CA VAL A 32 15.93 11.19 3.15
C VAL A 32 15.61 10.21 4.29
N MET A 33 15.60 10.66 5.53
CA MET A 33 15.31 9.83 6.70
C MET A 33 13.83 9.43 6.76
N MET A 34 12.92 10.40 6.78
CA MET A 34 11.49 10.13 6.97
C MET A 34 10.83 9.49 5.76
N THR A 35 11.16 9.95 4.56
CA THR A 35 10.70 9.33 3.31
C THR A 35 11.27 7.92 3.16
N GLY A 36 12.54 7.71 3.51
CA GLY A 36 13.17 6.39 3.51
C GLY A 36 12.47 5.40 4.45
N MET A 37 12.15 5.80 5.67
CA MET A 37 11.37 4.97 6.60
C MET A 37 9.96 4.70 6.08
N GLY A 38 9.31 5.68 5.46
CA GLY A 38 8.01 5.52 4.82
C GLY A 38 8.03 4.48 3.70
N ILE A 39 9.06 4.48 2.87
CA ILE A 39 9.25 3.50 1.79
C ILE A 39 9.38 2.08 2.36
N ILE A 40 10.16 1.89 3.43
CA ILE A 40 10.31 0.59 4.09
C ILE A 40 8.97 0.12 4.67
N ALA A 41 8.22 1.01 5.30
CA ALA A 41 6.89 0.69 5.83
C ALA A 41 5.91 0.26 4.71
N VAL A 42 5.86 1.00 3.61
CA VAL A 42 5.04 0.66 2.44
C VAL A 42 5.46 -0.68 1.84
N ALA A 43 6.76 -0.92 1.68
CA ALA A 43 7.26 -2.19 1.17
C ALA A 43 6.77 -3.38 2.02
N GLY A 44 6.79 -3.26 3.35
CA GLY A 44 6.28 -4.29 4.25
C GLY A 44 4.78 -4.57 4.06
N ILE A 45 3.96 -3.54 3.92
CA ILE A 45 2.52 -3.67 3.69
C ILE A 45 2.24 -4.32 2.33
N VAL A 46 2.94 -3.87 1.29
CA VAL A 46 2.77 -4.35 -0.09
C VAL A 46 3.16 -5.81 -0.21
N VAL A 47 4.29 -6.22 0.36
CA VAL A 47 4.75 -7.61 0.39
C VAL A 47 3.72 -8.50 1.06
N LYS A 48 3.22 -8.10 2.22
CA LYS A 48 2.17 -8.84 2.93
C LYS A 48 0.93 -9.05 2.06
N ASN A 49 0.44 -8.00 1.42
CA ASN A 49 -0.76 -8.07 0.57
C ASN A 49 -0.54 -8.96 -0.65
N ALA A 50 0.63 -8.86 -1.29
CA ALA A 50 0.99 -9.70 -2.43
C ALA A 50 1.11 -11.19 -2.06
N ILE A 51 1.73 -11.52 -0.91
CA ILE A 51 1.85 -12.89 -0.43
C ILE A 51 0.47 -13.49 -0.18
N ILE A 52 -0.40 -12.79 0.53
CA ILE A 52 -1.75 -13.27 0.84
C ILE A 52 -2.56 -13.54 -0.44
N LEU A 53 -2.45 -12.67 -1.43
CA LEU A 53 -3.15 -12.85 -2.70
C LEU A 53 -2.62 -14.07 -3.48
N ILE A 54 -1.30 -14.24 -3.54
CA ILE A 54 -0.66 -15.39 -4.20
C ILE A 54 -1.02 -16.70 -3.51
N ASP A 55 -0.96 -16.75 -2.19
CA ASP A 55 -1.33 -17.94 -1.41
C ASP A 55 -2.78 -18.33 -1.65
N TYR A 56 -3.67 -17.35 -1.70
CA TYR A 56 -5.09 -17.57 -1.95
C TYR A 56 -5.33 -18.16 -3.36
N ILE A 57 -4.64 -17.65 -4.37
CA ILE A 57 -4.70 -18.20 -5.74
C ILE A 57 -4.18 -19.65 -5.74
N ASP A 58 -3.06 -19.91 -5.05
CA ASP A 58 -2.45 -21.24 -5.00
C ASP A 58 -3.36 -22.28 -4.34
N GLU A 59 -4.06 -21.89 -3.27
CA GLU A 59 -4.97 -22.78 -2.55
C GLU A 59 -6.15 -23.21 -3.45
N TYR A 60 -6.78 -22.25 -4.12
CA TYR A 60 -7.88 -22.53 -5.05
C TYR A 60 -7.45 -23.35 -6.27
N LEU A 61 -6.22 -23.17 -6.74
CA LEU A 61 -5.68 -23.98 -7.84
C LEU A 61 -5.47 -25.46 -7.45
N LYS A 62 -5.20 -25.73 -6.16
CA LYS A 62 -5.08 -27.10 -5.65
C LYS A 62 -6.43 -27.82 -5.62
N GLU A 63 -7.53 -27.08 -5.52
CA GLU A 63 -8.90 -27.62 -5.58
C GLU A 63 -9.33 -28.05 -6.99
N GLY A 64 -8.46 -27.87 -8.01
CA GLY A 64 -8.73 -28.28 -9.39
C GLY A 64 -9.62 -27.35 -10.19
N LYS A 65 -9.83 -26.12 -9.74
CA LYS A 65 -10.60 -25.09 -10.43
C LYS A 65 -9.87 -24.56 -11.67
N ASP A 66 -10.62 -24.01 -12.61
CA ASP A 66 -10.04 -23.35 -13.80
C ASP A 66 -9.09 -22.22 -13.37
N PRO A 67 -7.84 -22.19 -13.87
CA PRO A 67 -6.84 -21.23 -13.45
C PRO A 67 -7.24 -19.76 -13.68
N VAL A 68 -7.92 -19.46 -14.78
CA VAL A 68 -8.30 -18.08 -15.10
C VAL A 68 -9.43 -17.61 -14.17
N GLN A 69 -10.43 -18.47 -13.96
CA GLN A 69 -11.54 -18.16 -13.07
C GLN A 69 -11.05 -18.03 -11.63
N THR A 70 -10.14 -18.89 -11.20
CA THR A 70 -9.51 -18.83 -9.87
C THR A 70 -8.82 -17.50 -9.60
N ILE A 71 -8.09 -16.96 -10.59
CA ILE A 71 -7.40 -15.69 -10.46
C ILE A 71 -8.42 -14.53 -10.33
N ILE A 72 -9.51 -14.58 -11.09
CA ILE A 72 -10.59 -13.58 -11.03
C ILE A 72 -11.28 -13.63 -9.67
N ASP A 73 -11.64 -14.80 -9.20
CA ASP A 73 -12.33 -15.01 -7.93
C ASP A 73 -11.44 -14.58 -6.74
N ALA A 74 -10.16 -14.94 -6.78
CA ALA A 74 -9.19 -14.52 -5.78
C ALA A 74 -9.03 -12.99 -5.73
N GLY A 75 -8.91 -12.36 -6.89
CA GLY A 75 -8.83 -10.91 -7.00
C GLY A 75 -10.06 -10.22 -6.43
N SER A 76 -11.26 -10.65 -6.81
CA SER A 76 -12.52 -10.07 -6.35
C SER A 76 -12.73 -10.25 -4.84
N THR A 77 -12.44 -11.43 -4.31
CA THR A 77 -12.59 -11.74 -2.87
C THR A 77 -11.62 -10.94 -2.01
N ARG A 78 -10.38 -10.75 -2.49
CA ARG A 78 -9.34 -10.01 -1.75
C ARG A 78 -9.37 -8.50 -1.97
N MET A 79 -10.09 -8.01 -2.95
CA MET A 79 -10.22 -6.59 -3.24
C MET A 79 -10.74 -5.80 -2.03
N THR A 80 -11.84 -6.24 -1.44
CA THR A 80 -12.48 -5.54 -0.32
C THR A 80 -11.57 -5.42 0.92
N PRO A 81 -10.95 -6.51 1.45
CA PRO A 81 -10.02 -6.41 2.57
C PRO A 81 -8.80 -5.53 2.28
N VAL A 82 -8.23 -5.62 1.08
CA VAL A 82 -7.05 -4.84 0.69
C VAL A 82 -7.39 -3.35 0.59
N LEU A 83 -8.50 -3.00 -0.07
CA LEU A 83 -8.97 -1.62 -0.16
C LEU A 83 -9.34 -1.03 1.20
N LEU A 84 -9.99 -1.82 2.06
CA LEU A 84 -10.37 -1.37 3.40
C LEU A 84 -9.14 -1.07 4.26
N THR A 85 -8.13 -1.95 4.22
CA THR A 85 -6.88 -1.75 4.94
C THR A 85 -6.14 -0.50 4.44
N ALA A 86 -6.05 -0.33 3.13
CA ALA A 86 -5.42 0.85 2.53
C ALA A 86 -6.17 2.14 2.89
N ALA A 87 -7.49 2.15 2.74
CA ALA A 87 -8.32 3.29 3.08
C ALA A 87 -8.21 3.66 4.57
N SER A 88 -8.28 2.68 5.47
CA SER A 88 -8.15 2.92 6.90
C SER A 88 -6.79 3.51 7.27
N THR A 89 -5.71 3.00 6.67
CA THR A 89 -4.34 3.50 6.91
C THR A 89 -4.19 4.93 6.37
N ILE A 90 -4.66 5.21 5.16
CA ILE A 90 -4.61 6.54 4.55
C ILE A 90 -5.41 7.53 5.39
N LEU A 91 -6.65 7.20 5.76
CA LEU A 91 -7.49 8.07 6.59
C LEU A 91 -6.88 8.32 7.97
N GLY A 92 -6.25 7.30 8.57
CA GLY A 92 -5.56 7.45 9.85
C GLY A 92 -4.32 8.35 9.80
N LEU A 93 -3.64 8.41 8.64
CA LEU A 93 -2.47 9.25 8.44
C LEU A 93 -2.79 10.67 7.93
N LEU A 94 -4.00 10.91 7.42
CA LEU A 94 -4.39 12.23 6.90
C LEU A 94 -4.21 13.36 7.90
N PRO A 95 -4.60 13.26 9.18
CA PRO A 95 -4.39 14.32 10.15
C PRO A 95 -2.91 14.70 10.29
N LEU A 96 -2.03 13.70 10.33
CA LEU A 96 -0.58 13.91 10.38
C LEU A 96 -0.04 14.52 9.07
N ALA A 97 -0.51 14.04 7.94
CA ALA A 97 -0.12 14.54 6.63
C ALA A 97 -0.58 15.99 6.38
N LEU A 98 -1.76 16.35 6.87
CA LEU A 98 -2.29 17.71 6.79
C LEU A 98 -1.76 18.62 7.90
N GLY A 99 -1.08 18.05 8.90
CA GLY A 99 -0.51 18.81 10.01
C GLY A 99 -1.54 19.29 11.02
N VAL A 100 -2.61 18.56 11.21
CA VAL A 100 -3.65 18.91 12.19
C VAL A 100 -3.16 18.59 13.60
N ASN A 101 -3.16 19.59 14.46
CA ASN A 101 -2.83 19.46 15.87
C ASN A 101 -4.01 19.86 16.74
N ILE A 102 -4.15 19.17 17.88
CA ILE A 102 -5.15 19.46 18.90
C ILE A 102 -4.43 19.68 20.23
N ASN A 103 -4.75 20.77 20.91
CA ASN A 103 -4.23 21.02 22.23
C ASN A 103 -5.08 20.26 23.27
N PHE A 104 -4.60 19.08 23.68
CA PHE A 104 -5.31 18.25 24.65
C PHE A 104 -5.40 18.88 26.04
N ILE A 105 -4.45 19.77 26.40
CA ILE A 105 -4.48 20.43 27.71
C ILE A 105 -5.67 21.39 27.77
N THR A 106 -5.82 22.28 26.81
CA THR A 106 -6.95 23.21 26.73
C THR A 106 -8.28 22.49 26.46
N LEU A 107 -8.25 21.38 25.72
CA LEU A 107 -9.43 20.55 25.51
C LEU A 107 -10.00 20.02 26.82
N PHE A 108 -9.15 19.55 27.75
CA PHE A 108 -9.60 18.99 29.04
C PHE A 108 -9.79 20.03 30.13
N THR A 109 -9.08 21.18 30.09
CA THR A 109 -9.20 22.23 31.11
C THR A 109 -10.27 23.28 30.79
N GLU A 110 -10.45 23.61 29.50
CA GLU A 110 -11.30 24.71 29.06
C GLU A 110 -12.40 24.27 28.08
N LEU A 111 -12.44 22.95 27.73
CA LEU A 111 -13.32 22.37 26.71
C LEU A 111 -13.16 23.04 25.33
N ASP A 112 -11.98 23.65 25.08
CA ASP A 112 -11.62 24.26 23.80
C ASP A 112 -10.51 23.45 23.12
N PRO A 113 -10.77 22.80 21.96
CA PRO A 113 -9.82 21.94 21.29
C PRO A 113 -8.63 22.69 20.64
N GLN A 114 -8.68 24.01 20.52
CA GLN A 114 -7.66 24.85 19.89
C GLN A 114 -6.94 24.15 18.74
N ILE A 115 -7.68 23.88 17.65
CA ILE A 115 -7.14 23.19 16.48
C ILE A 115 -6.22 24.14 15.72
N TYR A 116 -4.98 23.72 15.51
CA TYR A 116 -4.01 24.48 14.71
C TYR A 116 -3.27 23.57 13.70
N PHE A 117 -2.72 24.18 12.67
CA PHE A 117 -2.01 23.47 11.61
C PHE A 117 -0.52 23.82 11.65
N GLY A 118 0.33 22.77 11.40
CA GLY A 118 1.77 22.96 11.32
C GLY A 118 2.48 22.78 12.66
N GLY A 119 3.73 23.26 12.73
CA GLY A 119 4.65 23.11 13.86
C GLY A 119 5.83 22.17 13.54
N ASP A 120 6.89 22.26 14.35
CA ASP A 120 8.14 21.51 14.12
C ASP A 120 7.94 19.98 14.07
N ASN A 121 7.05 19.47 14.91
CA ASN A 121 6.70 18.05 14.93
C ASN A 121 6.06 17.59 13.62
N VAL A 122 5.16 18.42 13.08
CA VAL A 122 4.50 18.15 11.79
C VAL A 122 5.53 18.18 10.67
N ALA A 123 6.36 19.20 10.61
CA ALA A 123 7.41 19.32 9.59
C ALA A 123 8.34 18.09 9.57
N PHE A 124 8.60 17.50 10.75
CA PHE A 124 9.43 16.32 10.87
C PHE A 124 8.73 15.04 10.36
N TRP A 125 7.48 14.79 10.77
CA TRP A 125 6.76 13.55 10.46
C TRP A 125 5.96 13.58 9.15
N ASN A 126 5.68 14.74 8.61
CA ASN A 126 4.87 14.94 7.41
C ASN A 126 5.39 14.15 6.18
N PRO A 127 6.71 14.15 5.85
CA PRO A 127 7.21 13.38 4.73
C PRO A 127 6.99 11.87 4.86
N LEU A 128 7.03 11.34 6.10
CA LEU A 128 6.69 9.94 6.37
C LEU A 128 5.23 9.65 6.02
N ALA A 129 4.30 10.47 6.50
CA ALA A 129 2.87 10.29 6.28
C ALA A 129 2.51 10.33 4.79
N TRP A 130 2.99 11.35 4.07
CA TRP A 130 2.75 11.45 2.62
C TRP A 130 3.38 10.30 1.84
N THR A 131 4.57 9.84 2.23
CA THR A 131 5.21 8.68 1.61
C THR A 131 4.33 7.44 1.72
N ILE A 132 3.79 7.17 2.90
CA ILE A 132 2.93 6.00 3.11
C ILE A 132 1.61 6.17 2.34
N ILE A 133 1.01 7.35 2.35
CA ILE A 133 -0.26 7.61 1.64
C ILE A 133 -0.09 7.36 0.14
N PHE A 134 0.88 7.98 -0.51
CA PHE A 134 1.08 7.82 -1.95
C PHE A 134 1.55 6.42 -2.33
N GLY A 135 2.52 5.90 -1.58
CA GLY A 135 3.04 4.56 -1.82
C GLY A 135 1.95 3.49 -1.66
N LEU A 136 1.15 3.57 -0.61
CA LEU A 136 0.08 2.61 -0.36
C LEU A 136 -1.07 2.72 -1.35
N ALA A 137 -1.51 3.93 -1.69
CA ALA A 137 -2.57 4.15 -2.68
C ALA A 137 -2.19 3.56 -4.04
N PHE A 138 -1.00 3.88 -4.53
CA PHE A 138 -0.50 3.39 -5.81
C PHE A 138 -0.23 1.88 -5.77
N ALA A 139 0.41 1.38 -4.72
CA ALA A 139 0.69 -0.03 -4.56
C ALA A 139 -0.57 -0.88 -4.41
N THR A 140 -1.60 -0.39 -3.74
CA THR A 140 -2.87 -1.11 -3.60
C THR A 140 -3.54 -1.30 -4.96
N PHE A 141 -3.60 -0.24 -5.76
CA PHE A 141 -4.11 -0.33 -7.12
C PHE A 141 -3.32 -1.33 -7.96
N LEU A 142 -1.99 -1.24 -7.93
CA LEU A 142 -1.13 -2.15 -8.69
C LEU A 142 -1.21 -3.59 -8.19
N THR A 143 -1.26 -3.83 -6.89
CA THR A 143 -1.38 -5.20 -6.34
C THR A 143 -2.63 -5.90 -6.88
N LEU A 144 -3.75 -5.20 -6.95
CA LEU A 144 -5.00 -5.77 -7.45
C LEU A 144 -4.99 -6.06 -8.96
N VAL A 145 -4.19 -5.34 -9.73
CA VAL A 145 -4.12 -5.49 -11.19
C VAL A 145 -2.89 -6.30 -11.60
N VAL A 146 -1.71 -5.93 -11.12
CA VAL A 146 -0.43 -6.48 -11.60
C VAL A 146 -0.19 -7.89 -11.08
N VAL A 147 -0.51 -8.18 -9.82
CA VAL A 147 -0.28 -9.53 -9.25
C VAL A 147 -1.09 -10.59 -9.99
N PRO A 148 -2.40 -10.45 -10.22
CA PRO A 148 -3.17 -11.41 -11.00
C PRO A 148 -2.66 -11.57 -12.45
N VAL A 149 -2.32 -10.46 -13.10
CA VAL A 149 -1.81 -10.49 -14.49
C VAL A 149 -0.47 -11.19 -14.57
N MET A 150 0.47 -10.86 -13.70
CA MET A 150 1.78 -11.50 -13.66
C MET A 150 1.69 -12.99 -13.28
N TYR A 151 0.82 -13.31 -12.34
CA TYR A 151 0.57 -14.70 -11.97
C TYR A 151 0.05 -15.51 -13.17
N LYS A 152 -0.91 -14.96 -13.91
CA LYS A 152 -1.40 -15.58 -15.15
C LYS A 152 -0.29 -15.79 -16.17
N MET A 153 0.54 -14.78 -16.41
CA MET A 153 1.63 -14.87 -17.40
C MET A 153 2.67 -15.91 -17.01
N VAL A 154 3.04 -15.98 -15.74
CA VAL A 154 4.13 -16.86 -15.27
C VAL A 154 3.68 -18.32 -15.11
N TYR A 155 2.47 -18.54 -14.60
CA TYR A 155 2.02 -19.88 -14.18
C TYR A 155 1.02 -20.55 -15.13
N VAL A 156 0.09 -19.80 -15.70
CA VAL A 156 -0.94 -20.37 -16.59
C VAL A 156 -0.34 -20.69 -17.94
N LYS A 157 0.53 -19.82 -18.47
CA LYS A 157 1.23 -20.07 -19.74
C LYS A 157 2.17 -21.26 -19.67
N LYS A 158 2.77 -21.54 -18.52
CA LYS A 158 3.65 -22.68 -18.32
C LYS A 158 2.91 -24.03 -18.28
N ARG A 159 1.65 -24.03 -17.81
CA ARG A 159 0.80 -25.22 -17.82
C ARG A 159 0.20 -25.57 -19.18
N ALA A 160 0.03 -24.57 -20.04
CA ALA A 160 -0.45 -24.77 -21.41
C ALA A 160 0.62 -25.32 -22.37
N GLN A 161 1.89 -25.34 -21.94
CA GLN A 161 3.04 -25.84 -22.72
C GLN A 161 3.58 -27.18 -22.19
N ALA A 162 3.05 -27.72 -21.13
CA ALA A 162 3.36 -29.04 -20.56
C ALA A 162 2.22 -30.03 -20.77
#